data_33b0f9214019aa7a89d2fbd870c3ee96
#
_entry.id   33b0f9214019aa7a89d2fbd870c3ee96
#
_cell.length_a   1.000
_cell.length_b   1.000
_cell.length_c   1.000
_cell.angle_alpha   90.00
_cell.angle_beta   90.00
_cell.angle_gamma   90.00
#
_symmetry.space_group_name_H-M   'P 1'
#
loop_
_entity.id
_entity.type
_entity.pdbx_description
1 polymer ?
#
loop_
_entity_poly.entity_id
_entity_poly.type
_entity_poly.pdbx_seq_one_letter_code
_entity_poly.pdbx_strand_id
1 'polypeptide(L)'
;MYLFILFLACFCASTSSIFAKLSDLPSIILLAYRLAITLIMLAPYTLIFQRNEFKKLNRTLVIKTALSGVCFAFHLLSFFEALRFAGVAEVNILVCMEVLFIEVFELLILKKCISANGWIFLLLSCVAAYFVISGGKSDAASAEFPNALLGKGLAVLAALFSAIYTLLGRDVRKYLSMPVYTTLLYTCSLIVTLIFIAVQKVPMFGYDSRNFLYSAGLAFFATILGHNLFSFSLKHFKSSMVSSVKLTGPVFSSILAWICFGMVPSIQVMIASVAMIFTIYGYIQCEKD
;
A
#
# COMPACT_ATOMS: atom_id res chain seq x y z
N MET A 1 -9.68 -18.38 -13.63
CA MET A 1 -8.36 -17.81 -13.97
C MET A 1 -8.16 -16.42 -13.34
N TYR A 2 -8.94 -15.39 -13.69
CA TYR A 2 -8.75 -14.01 -13.19
C TYR A 2 -8.86 -13.86 -11.67
N LEU A 3 -9.77 -14.58 -11.01
CA LEU A 3 -9.91 -14.56 -9.56
C LEU A 3 -8.64 -15.11 -8.86
N PHE A 4 -8.05 -16.16 -9.39
CA PHE A 4 -6.77 -16.70 -8.93
C PHE A 4 -5.64 -15.65 -9.04
N ILE A 5 -5.58 -14.93 -10.19
CA ILE A 5 -4.61 -13.85 -10.40
C ILE A 5 -4.78 -12.75 -9.34
N LEU A 6 -6.02 -12.41 -8.98
CA LEU A 6 -6.30 -11.40 -7.98
C LEU A 6 -5.86 -11.83 -6.57
N PHE A 7 -6.11 -13.08 -6.17
CA PHE A 7 -5.60 -13.63 -4.90
C PHE A 7 -4.08 -13.73 -4.89
N LEU A 8 -3.47 -14.15 -6.00
CA LEU A 8 -2.01 -14.18 -6.17
C LEU A 8 -1.41 -12.77 -6.01
N ALA A 9 -2.05 -11.76 -6.62
CA ALA A 9 -1.64 -10.37 -6.46
C ALA A 9 -1.68 -9.93 -4.98
N CYS A 10 -2.74 -10.31 -4.25
CA CYS A 10 -2.89 -10.00 -2.84
C CYS A 10 -1.81 -10.68 -1.99
N PHE A 11 -1.57 -11.96 -2.21
CA PHE A 11 -0.51 -12.71 -1.54
C PHE A 11 0.87 -12.08 -1.82
N CYS A 12 1.20 -11.81 -3.10
CA CYS A 12 2.46 -11.19 -3.49
C CYS A 12 2.63 -9.79 -2.88
N ALA A 13 1.58 -8.96 -2.85
CA ALA A 13 1.62 -7.66 -2.21
C ALA A 13 1.88 -7.78 -0.69
N SER A 14 1.32 -8.80 -0.04
CA SER A 14 1.47 -9.04 1.40
C SER A 14 2.90 -9.41 1.80
N THR A 15 3.74 -9.90 0.88
CA THR A 15 5.16 -10.13 1.13
C THR A 15 5.95 -8.84 1.39
N SER A 16 5.37 -7.67 1.05
CA SER A 16 6.03 -6.37 1.22
C SER A 16 6.46 -6.11 2.66
N SER A 17 5.60 -6.40 3.63
CA SER A 17 5.90 -6.23 5.05
C SER A 17 7.00 -7.16 5.54
N ILE A 18 7.09 -8.36 4.96
CA ILE A 18 8.12 -9.34 5.34
C ILE A 18 9.50 -8.91 4.83
N PHE A 19 9.63 -8.61 3.54
CA PHE A 19 10.90 -8.12 2.99
C PHE A 19 11.35 -6.80 3.63
N ALA A 20 10.40 -5.90 3.95
CA ALA A 20 10.72 -4.66 4.64
C ALA A 20 11.27 -4.92 6.04
N LYS A 21 10.71 -5.89 6.75
CA LYS A 21 11.15 -6.24 8.11
C LYS A 21 12.45 -7.06 8.14
N LEU A 22 12.76 -7.80 7.08
CA LEU A 22 14.02 -8.52 6.93
C LEU A 22 15.20 -7.58 6.60
N SER A 23 14.91 -6.38 6.09
CA SER A 23 15.92 -5.42 5.68
C SER A 23 16.34 -4.52 6.84
N ASP A 24 17.65 -4.38 7.01
CA ASP A 24 18.26 -3.44 7.98
C ASP A 24 18.48 -2.04 7.39
N LEU A 25 18.05 -1.80 6.14
CA LEU A 25 18.19 -0.51 5.48
C LEU A 25 17.32 0.55 6.17
N PRO A 26 17.78 1.82 6.19
CA PRO A 26 16.86 2.93 6.41
C PRO A 26 15.70 2.86 5.41
N SER A 27 14.46 3.10 5.86
CA SER A 27 13.27 2.95 5.03
C SER A 27 13.33 3.70 3.70
N ILE A 28 13.98 4.87 3.71
CA ILE A 28 14.16 5.69 2.51
C ILE A 28 15.11 5.05 1.49
N ILE A 29 16.17 4.36 1.94
CA ILE A 29 17.09 3.63 1.07
C ILE A 29 16.42 2.37 0.53
N LEU A 30 15.69 1.64 1.38
CA LEU A 30 14.91 0.48 0.97
C LEU A 30 13.90 0.87 -0.13
N LEU A 31 13.24 2.01 0.03
CA LEU A 31 12.31 2.56 -0.97
C LEU A 31 13.03 2.89 -2.27
N ALA A 32 14.19 3.57 -2.21
CA ALA A 32 14.97 3.92 -3.39
C ALA A 32 15.42 2.69 -4.17
N TYR A 33 15.95 1.67 -3.50
CA TYR A 33 16.36 0.41 -4.12
C TYR A 33 15.17 -0.33 -4.75
N ARG A 34 14.06 -0.45 -4.01
CA ARG A 34 12.82 -1.04 -4.54
C ARG A 34 12.38 -0.36 -5.83
N LEU A 35 12.30 0.97 -5.84
CA LEU A 35 11.83 1.74 -7.00
C LEU A 35 12.81 1.68 -8.17
N ALA A 36 14.13 1.77 -7.91
CA ALA A 36 15.17 1.66 -8.93
C ALA A 36 15.13 0.29 -9.62
N ILE A 37 15.09 -0.80 -8.85
CA ILE A 37 15.01 -2.16 -9.40
C ILE A 37 13.71 -2.36 -10.18
N THR A 38 12.58 -1.87 -9.64
CA THR A 38 11.30 -1.95 -10.36
C THR A 38 11.37 -1.23 -11.71
N LEU A 39 11.99 -0.04 -11.76
CA LEU A 39 12.15 0.71 -13.01
C LEU A 39 13.09 0.02 -13.99
N ILE A 40 14.19 -0.56 -13.52
CA ILE A 40 15.10 -1.37 -14.37
C ILE A 40 14.34 -2.51 -15.04
N MET A 41 13.40 -3.14 -14.34
CA MET A 41 12.60 -4.24 -14.89
C MET A 41 11.46 -3.77 -15.80
N LEU A 42 10.80 -2.65 -15.49
CA LEU A 42 9.57 -2.20 -16.15
C LEU A 42 9.83 -1.22 -17.30
N ALA A 43 10.78 -0.29 -17.14
CA ALA A 43 11.00 0.79 -18.10
C ALA A 43 11.42 0.29 -19.50
N PRO A 44 12.29 -0.73 -19.66
CA PRO A 44 12.63 -1.24 -20.98
C PRO A 44 11.39 -1.71 -21.75
N TYR A 45 10.53 -2.50 -21.11
CA TYR A 45 9.27 -2.93 -21.71
C TYR A 45 8.40 -1.74 -22.12
N THR A 46 8.24 -0.76 -21.24
CA THR A 46 7.39 0.41 -21.50
C THR A 46 7.93 1.26 -22.64
N LEU A 47 9.24 1.52 -22.67
CA LEU A 47 9.88 2.36 -23.68
C LEU A 47 9.95 1.69 -25.04
N ILE A 48 10.06 0.37 -25.12
CA ILE A 48 10.11 -0.38 -26.38
C ILE A 48 8.69 -0.58 -26.94
N PHE A 49 7.76 -1.09 -26.13
CA PHE A 49 6.45 -1.54 -26.61
C PHE A 49 5.33 -0.51 -26.47
N GLN A 50 5.48 0.50 -25.58
CA GLN A 50 4.41 1.45 -25.28
C GLN A 50 4.82 2.91 -25.57
N ARG A 51 5.92 3.13 -26.31
CA ARG A 51 6.46 4.49 -26.57
C ARG A 51 5.45 5.45 -27.19
N ASN A 52 4.53 4.95 -28.00
CA ASN A 52 3.53 5.80 -28.67
C ASN A 52 2.50 6.37 -27.68
N GLU A 53 2.29 5.76 -26.54
CA GLU A 53 1.37 6.28 -25.52
C GLU A 53 1.91 7.52 -24.83
N PHE A 54 3.22 7.73 -24.77
CA PHE A 54 3.79 8.96 -24.22
C PHE A 54 3.34 10.22 -25.00
N LYS A 55 2.94 10.06 -26.26
CA LYS A 55 2.36 11.16 -27.07
C LYS A 55 0.99 11.63 -26.57
N LYS A 56 0.28 10.82 -25.78
CA LYS A 56 -1.00 11.18 -25.16
C LYS A 56 -0.84 12.06 -23.92
N LEU A 57 0.39 12.23 -23.44
CA LEU A 57 0.66 13.02 -22.24
C LEU A 57 0.37 14.50 -22.53
N ASN A 58 -0.49 15.07 -21.71
CA ASN A 58 -0.75 16.49 -21.62
C ASN A 58 -0.36 17.01 -20.22
N ARG A 59 -0.33 18.31 -20.05
CA ARG A 59 0.06 18.96 -18.78
C ARG A 59 -0.73 18.42 -17.57
N THR A 60 -2.03 18.20 -17.73
CA THR A 60 -2.90 17.72 -16.66
C THR A 60 -2.55 16.29 -16.25
N LEU A 61 -2.34 15.39 -17.23
CA LEU A 61 -1.95 14.00 -16.97
C LEU A 61 -0.58 13.91 -16.30
N VAL A 62 0.38 14.74 -16.74
CA VAL A 62 1.72 14.80 -16.13
C VAL A 62 1.62 15.25 -14.67
N ILE A 63 0.89 16.34 -14.38
CA ILE A 63 0.74 16.85 -13.01
C ILE A 63 0.05 15.81 -12.12
N LYS A 64 -1.05 15.20 -12.58
CA LYS A 64 -1.76 14.17 -11.83
C LYS A 64 -0.89 12.94 -11.55
N THR A 65 -0.10 12.50 -12.54
CA THR A 65 0.81 11.37 -12.39
C THR A 65 1.96 11.70 -11.44
N ALA A 66 2.54 12.90 -11.55
CA ALA A 66 3.59 13.36 -10.65
C ALA A 66 3.10 13.44 -9.20
N LEU A 67 1.93 14.05 -8.97
CA LEU A 67 1.31 14.12 -7.64
C LEU A 67 1.00 12.71 -7.09
N SER A 68 0.49 11.82 -7.95
CA SER A 68 0.28 10.42 -7.60
C SER A 68 1.59 9.75 -7.20
N GLY A 69 2.70 10.02 -7.91
CA GLY A 69 4.03 9.50 -7.58
C GLY A 69 4.58 10.03 -6.26
N VAL A 70 4.38 11.31 -5.96
CA VAL A 70 4.72 11.90 -4.65
C VAL A 70 3.95 11.21 -3.53
N CYS A 71 2.63 11.08 -3.67
CA CYS A 71 1.80 10.41 -2.67
C CYS A 71 2.17 8.93 -2.51
N PHE A 72 2.51 8.24 -3.60
CA PHE A 72 2.98 6.86 -3.54
C PHE A 72 4.31 6.71 -2.80
N ALA A 73 5.25 7.65 -2.97
CA ALA A 73 6.49 7.66 -2.21
C ALA A 73 6.23 7.83 -0.71
N PHE A 74 5.37 8.78 -0.31
CA PHE A 74 4.99 8.98 1.09
C PHE A 74 4.21 7.81 1.67
N HIS A 75 3.32 7.18 0.88
CA HIS A 75 2.64 5.95 1.28
C HIS A 75 3.65 4.85 1.67
N LEU A 76 4.58 4.53 0.78
CA LEU A 76 5.55 3.46 1.02
C LEU A 76 6.53 3.81 2.14
N LEU A 77 6.99 5.06 2.21
CA LEU A 77 7.89 5.50 3.27
C LEU A 77 7.21 5.40 4.64
N SER A 78 5.99 5.92 4.76
CA SER A 78 5.20 5.82 6.00
C SER A 78 4.89 4.36 6.37
N PHE A 79 4.63 3.51 5.38
CA PHE A 79 4.41 2.07 5.59
C PHE A 79 5.66 1.36 6.11
N PHE A 80 6.83 1.62 5.51
CA PHE A 80 8.08 0.99 5.97
C PHE A 80 8.50 1.48 7.34
N GLU A 81 8.37 2.79 7.61
CA GLU A 81 8.61 3.31 8.95
C GLU A 81 7.62 2.76 9.97
N ALA A 82 6.34 2.62 9.63
CA ALA A 82 5.34 2.02 10.51
C ALA A 82 5.75 0.60 10.97
N LEU A 83 6.28 -0.21 10.06
CA LEU A 83 6.74 -1.58 10.35
C LEU A 83 7.94 -1.64 11.30
N ARG A 84 8.68 -0.55 11.47
CA ARG A 84 9.78 -0.46 12.46
C ARG A 84 9.26 -0.22 13.88
N PHE A 85 8.09 0.37 14.01
CA PHE A 85 7.52 0.82 15.29
C PHE A 85 6.26 0.04 15.69
N ALA A 86 5.71 -0.82 14.84
CA ALA A 86 4.51 -1.59 15.15
C ALA A 86 4.51 -2.98 14.50
N GLY A 87 3.64 -3.85 14.97
CA GLY A 87 3.50 -5.21 14.47
C GLY A 87 2.98 -5.26 13.02
N VAL A 88 3.41 -6.28 12.28
CA VAL A 88 3.03 -6.47 10.86
C VAL A 88 1.51 -6.53 10.69
N ALA A 89 0.79 -7.25 11.56
CA ALA A 89 -0.66 -7.37 11.52
C ALA A 89 -1.34 -6.01 11.70
N GLU A 90 -0.93 -5.24 12.71
CA GLU A 90 -1.48 -3.93 13.04
C GLU A 90 -1.28 -2.93 11.89
N VAL A 91 -0.07 -2.88 11.34
CA VAL A 91 0.25 -1.97 10.22
C VAL A 91 -0.59 -2.32 8.99
N ASN A 92 -0.63 -3.60 8.59
CA ASN A 92 -1.35 -3.99 7.37
C ASN A 92 -2.86 -3.79 7.49
N ILE A 93 -3.46 -4.04 8.68
CA ILE A 93 -4.90 -3.81 8.86
C ILE A 93 -5.23 -2.30 8.86
N LEU A 94 -4.40 -1.45 9.47
CA LEU A 94 -4.60 -0.01 9.46
C LEU A 94 -4.43 0.59 8.06
N VAL A 95 -3.56 0.04 7.23
CA VAL A 95 -3.46 0.45 5.82
C VAL A 95 -4.74 0.14 5.03
N CYS A 96 -5.54 -0.85 5.42
CA CYS A 96 -6.85 -1.09 4.80
C CYS A 96 -7.85 0.07 5.00
N MET A 97 -7.59 1.01 5.92
CA MET A 97 -8.34 2.26 6.02
C MET A 97 -8.27 3.11 4.74
N GLU A 98 -7.37 2.78 3.81
CA GLU A 98 -7.36 3.35 2.45
C GLU A 98 -8.76 3.39 1.83
N VAL A 99 -9.53 2.30 2.00
CA VAL A 99 -10.90 2.23 1.45
C VAL A 99 -11.79 3.32 2.04
N LEU A 100 -11.71 3.53 3.36
CA LEU A 100 -12.50 4.57 4.05
C LEU A 100 -12.11 5.98 3.58
N PHE A 101 -10.80 6.24 3.44
CA PHE A 101 -10.32 7.53 2.92
C PHE A 101 -10.75 7.77 1.47
N ILE A 102 -10.74 6.73 0.61
CA ILE A 102 -11.23 6.83 -0.77
C ILE A 102 -12.69 7.30 -0.76
N GLU A 103 -13.53 6.67 0.05
CA GLU A 103 -14.95 7.00 0.11
C GLU A 103 -15.23 8.40 0.67
N VAL A 104 -14.49 8.80 1.70
CA VAL A 104 -14.55 10.17 2.21
C VAL A 104 -14.16 11.19 1.13
N PHE A 105 -13.12 10.92 0.36
CA PHE A 105 -12.73 11.80 -0.74
C PHE A 105 -13.77 11.79 -1.88
N GLU A 106 -14.35 10.65 -2.21
CA GLU A 106 -15.44 10.59 -3.20
C GLU A 106 -16.68 11.38 -2.74
N LEU A 107 -17.02 11.29 -1.46
CA LEU A 107 -18.10 12.10 -0.87
C LEU A 107 -17.82 13.61 -1.01
N LEU A 108 -16.61 14.04 -0.61
CA LEU A 108 -16.25 15.45 -0.58
C LEU A 108 -16.03 16.05 -1.98
N ILE A 109 -15.40 15.31 -2.89
CA ILE A 109 -14.99 15.81 -4.22
C ILE A 109 -16.08 15.54 -5.25
N LEU A 110 -16.65 14.33 -5.27
CA LEU A 110 -17.63 13.91 -6.26
C LEU A 110 -19.07 14.10 -5.79
N LYS A 111 -19.26 14.54 -4.53
CA LYS A 111 -20.58 14.69 -3.89
C LYS A 111 -21.44 13.41 -3.97
N LYS A 112 -20.77 12.25 -3.97
CA LYS A 112 -21.41 10.94 -3.95
C LYS A 112 -22.15 10.80 -2.61
N CYS A 113 -23.45 10.51 -2.63
CA CYS A 113 -24.20 10.23 -1.41
C CYS A 113 -23.81 8.86 -0.86
N ILE A 114 -23.54 8.79 0.43
CA ILE A 114 -23.35 7.53 1.17
C ILE A 114 -24.70 7.10 1.73
N SER A 115 -25.07 5.84 1.56
CA SER A 115 -26.30 5.27 2.11
C SER A 115 -26.30 5.30 3.65
N ALA A 116 -27.48 5.26 4.26
CA ALA A 116 -27.59 5.21 5.72
C ALA A 116 -26.85 3.99 6.32
N ASN A 117 -26.96 2.83 5.67
CA ASN A 117 -26.22 1.63 6.06
C ASN A 117 -24.72 1.80 5.86
N GLY A 118 -24.29 2.48 4.79
CA GLY A 118 -22.89 2.82 4.54
C GLY A 118 -22.30 3.65 5.68
N TRP A 119 -23.00 4.63 6.19
CA TRP A 119 -22.56 5.42 7.36
C TRP A 119 -22.38 4.57 8.62
N ILE A 120 -23.27 3.59 8.87
CA ILE A 120 -23.15 2.67 10.00
C ILE A 120 -21.87 1.86 9.88
N PHE A 121 -21.61 1.24 8.72
CA PHE A 121 -20.40 0.44 8.51
C PHE A 121 -19.13 1.29 8.57
N LEU A 122 -19.15 2.53 8.07
CA LEU A 122 -18.01 3.44 8.15
C LEU A 122 -17.69 3.79 9.61
N LEU A 123 -18.68 4.10 10.43
CA LEU A 123 -18.50 4.35 11.86
C LEU A 123 -18.00 3.12 12.60
N LEU A 124 -18.56 1.93 12.33
CA LEU A 124 -18.09 0.68 12.93
C LEU A 124 -16.63 0.37 12.53
N SER A 125 -16.21 0.69 11.29
CA SER A 125 -14.83 0.55 10.85
C SER A 125 -13.89 1.48 11.62
N CYS A 126 -14.32 2.71 11.91
CA CYS A 126 -13.54 3.64 12.75
C CYS A 126 -13.41 3.14 14.21
N VAL A 127 -14.47 2.55 14.76
CA VAL A 127 -14.44 1.93 16.09
C VAL A 127 -13.48 0.74 16.10
N ALA A 128 -13.56 -0.14 15.09
CA ALA A 128 -12.64 -1.27 14.96
C ALA A 128 -11.17 -0.79 14.84
N ALA A 129 -10.91 0.25 14.03
CA ALA A 129 -9.57 0.85 13.90
C ALA A 129 -9.06 1.39 15.24
N TYR A 130 -9.93 2.05 16.03
CA TYR A 130 -9.57 2.49 17.38
C TYR A 130 -9.13 1.32 18.28
N PHE A 131 -9.83 0.18 18.23
CA PHE A 131 -9.43 -1.00 19.00
C PHE A 131 -8.11 -1.62 18.49
N VAL A 132 -7.80 -1.57 17.19
CA VAL A 132 -6.48 -1.96 16.67
C VAL A 132 -5.40 -1.02 17.18
N ILE A 133 -5.67 0.30 17.19
CA ILE A 133 -4.72 1.31 17.66
C ILE A 133 -4.49 1.19 19.18
N SER A 134 -5.54 0.99 19.97
CA SER A 134 -5.45 0.86 21.42
C SER A 134 -4.99 -0.55 21.88
N GLY A 135 -5.17 -1.56 21.04
CA GLY A 135 -4.71 -2.93 21.30
C GLY A 135 -3.19 -3.03 21.17
N GLY A 136 -2.55 -3.87 21.95
CA GLY A 136 -1.11 -4.08 21.90
C GLY A 136 -0.36 -3.73 23.19
N LYS A 137 -1.10 -3.51 24.26
CA LYS A 137 -0.55 -3.53 25.64
C LYS A 137 -0.49 -4.95 26.21
N SER A 138 -0.21 -5.98 25.41
CA SER A 138 0.27 -7.23 25.99
C SER A 138 1.74 -7.00 26.35
N ASP A 139 2.14 -7.34 27.55
CA ASP A 139 3.45 -7.04 28.14
C ASP A 139 4.64 -7.45 27.24
N ALA A 140 4.46 -8.48 26.42
CA ALA A 140 5.47 -8.92 25.44
C ALA A 140 5.59 -8.02 24.20
N ALA A 141 4.47 -7.49 23.67
CA ALA A 141 4.49 -6.64 22.48
C ALA A 141 4.88 -5.19 22.79
N SER A 142 4.58 -4.69 24.00
CA SER A 142 4.99 -3.35 24.43
C SER A 142 6.48 -3.26 24.74
N ALA A 143 7.12 -4.36 25.14
CA ALA A 143 8.57 -4.43 25.29
C ALA A 143 9.30 -4.43 23.93
N GLU A 144 8.67 -4.98 22.88
CA GLU A 144 9.26 -5.06 21.55
C GLU A 144 9.15 -3.73 20.77
N PHE A 145 8.08 -2.94 20.98
CA PHE A 145 7.82 -1.69 20.26
C PHE A 145 7.50 -0.53 21.19
N PRO A 146 8.50 0.15 21.78
CA PRO A 146 8.28 1.23 22.73
C PRO A 146 7.49 2.42 22.16
N ASN A 147 7.52 2.62 20.84
CA ASN A 147 6.82 3.70 20.12
C ASN A 147 5.68 3.17 19.22
N ALA A 148 4.97 2.13 19.64
CA ALA A 148 3.93 1.48 18.83
C ALA A 148 2.84 2.47 18.35
N LEU A 149 2.49 3.48 19.13
CA LEU A 149 1.51 4.48 18.73
C LEU A 149 1.99 5.30 17.52
N LEU A 150 3.27 5.66 17.46
CA LEU A 150 3.88 6.31 16.31
C LEU A 150 3.77 5.43 15.06
N GLY A 151 4.10 4.13 15.18
CA GLY A 151 3.98 3.17 14.09
C GLY A 151 2.54 3.05 13.56
N LYS A 152 1.56 2.98 14.46
CA LYS A 152 0.14 2.95 14.10
C LYS A 152 -0.33 4.24 13.41
N GLY A 153 0.12 5.41 13.91
CA GLY A 153 -0.13 6.70 13.26
C GLY A 153 0.46 6.78 11.85
N LEU A 154 1.70 6.29 11.66
CA LEU A 154 2.34 6.20 10.35
C LEU A 154 1.59 5.24 9.41
N ALA A 155 1.02 4.14 9.91
CA ALA A 155 0.20 3.24 9.10
C ALA A 155 -1.10 3.90 8.60
N VAL A 156 -1.76 4.70 9.46
CA VAL A 156 -2.94 5.50 9.05
C VAL A 156 -2.53 6.57 8.02
N LEU A 157 -1.39 7.22 8.21
CA LEU A 157 -0.85 8.18 7.23
C LEU A 157 -0.54 7.50 5.89
N ALA A 158 0.02 6.29 5.93
CA ALA A 158 0.24 5.48 4.72
C ALA A 158 -1.08 5.18 4.01
N ALA A 159 -2.15 4.84 4.74
CA ALA A 159 -3.48 4.62 4.18
C ALA A 159 -4.03 5.87 3.49
N LEU A 160 -3.86 7.04 4.10
CA LEU A 160 -4.28 8.33 3.53
C LEU A 160 -3.59 8.62 2.20
N PHE A 161 -2.25 8.51 2.16
CA PHE A 161 -1.50 8.71 0.91
C PHE A 161 -1.83 7.65 -0.14
N SER A 162 -2.12 6.41 0.29
CA SER A 162 -2.59 5.34 -0.59
C SER A 162 -3.90 5.71 -1.26
N ALA A 163 -4.86 6.24 -0.52
CA ALA A 163 -6.14 6.68 -1.05
C ALA A 163 -5.96 7.78 -2.12
N ILE A 164 -5.12 8.77 -1.84
CA ILE A 164 -4.87 9.89 -2.77
C ILE A 164 -4.24 9.38 -4.07
N TYR A 165 -3.15 8.60 -4.00
CA TYR A 165 -2.52 8.13 -5.23
C TYR A 165 -3.43 7.17 -6.02
N THR A 166 -4.26 6.38 -5.34
CA THR A 166 -5.21 5.46 -5.98
C THR A 166 -6.28 6.23 -6.76
N LEU A 167 -6.84 7.29 -6.17
CA LEU A 167 -7.84 8.14 -6.83
C LEU A 167 -7.25 8.88 -8.04
N LEU A 168 -6.08 9.48 -7.89
CA LEU A 168 -5.37 10.14 -8.99
C LEU A 168 -5.02 9.14 -10.10
N GLY A 169 -4.52 7.96 -9.71
CA GLY A 169 -4.17 6.90 -10.64
C GLY A 169 -5.37 6.37 -11.42
N ARG A 170 -6.51 6.18 -10.76
CA ARG A 170 -7.76 5.77 -11.42
C ARG A 170 -8.17 6.73 -12.52
N ASP A 171 -8.02 8.05 -12.29
CA ASP A 171 -8.36 9.06 -13.28
C ASP A 171 -7.36 9.07 -14.46
N VAL A 172 -6.07 9.02 -14.19
CA VAL A 172 -5.02 8.97 -15.23
C VAL A 172 -5.13 7.71 -16.07
N ARG A 173 -5.46 6.58 -15.46
CA ARG A 173 -5.59 5.28 -16.13
C ARG A 173 -6.74 5.17 -17.14
N LYS A 174 -7.66 6.12 -17.16
CA LYS A 174 -8.66 6.24 -18.24
C LYS A 174 -8.00 6.57 -19.58
N TYR A 175 -6.82 7.19 -19.57
CA TYR A 175 -6.13 7.71 -20.75
C TYR A 175 -4.82 6.99 -21.06
N LEU A 176 -4.14 6.47 -20.05
CA LEU A 176 -2.84 5.80 -20.17
C LEU A 176 -2.95 4.31 -19.85
N SER A 177 -2.17 3.50 -20.56
CA SER A 177 -1.98 2.08 -20.21
C SER A 177 -1.29 1.93 -18.86
N MET A 178 -1.44 0.75 -18.24
CA MET A 178 -0.83 0.50 -16.95
C MET A 178 0.69 0.64 -16.98
N PRO A 179 1.44 0.05 -17.94
CA PRO A 179 2.90 0.16 -17.94
C PRO A 179 3.39 1.61 -18.01
N VAL A 180 2.76 2.45 -18.84
CA VAL A 180 3.13 3.86 -18.97
C VAL A 180 2.84 4.61 -17.66
N TYR A 181 1.64 4.46 -17.10
CA TYR A 181 1.29 5.09 -15.83
C TYR A 181 2.23 4.68 -14.70
N THR A 182 2.47 3.37 -14.51
CA THR A 182 3.29 2.89 -13.41
C THR A 182 4.78 3.24 -13.58
N THR A 183 5.30 3.25 -14.81
CA THR A 183 6.67 3.72 -15.07
C THR A 183 6.83 5.19 -14.66
N LEU A 184 5.92 6.06 -15.08
CA LEU A 184 5.94 7.48 -14.71
C LEU A 184 5.75 7.67 -13.20
N LEU A 185 4.80 6.95 -12.59
CA LEU A 185 4.55 6.95 -11.15
C LEU A 185 5.83 6.62 -10.36
N TYR A 186 6.47 5.48 -10.68
CA TYR A 186 7.69 5.04 -9.98
C TYR A 186 8.87 5.95 -10.25
N THR A 187 8.97 6.54 -11.44
CA THR A 187 10.01 7.53 -11.75
C THR A 187 9.85 8.77 -10.87
N CYS A 188 8.65 9.34 -10.78
CA CYS A 188 8.38 10.48 -9.91
C CYS A 188 8.64 10.14 -8.44
N SER A 189 8.20 8.96 -7.99
CA SER A 189 8.43 8.48 -6.63
C SER A 189 9.93 8.33 -6.32
N LEU A 190 10.71 7.79 -7.26
CA LEU A 190 12.16 7.66 -7.10
C LEU A 190 12.84 9.01 -7.02
N ILE A 191 12.46 9.97 -7.89
CA ILE A 191 13.01 11.34 -7.86
C ILE A 191 12.78 11.97 -6.49
N VAL A 192 11.55 11.92 -5.98
CA VAL A 192 11.21 12.45 -4.65
C VAL A 192 12.06 11.78 -3.56
N THR A 193 12.16 10.46 -3.60
CA THR A 193 12.96 9.69 -2.64
C THR A 193 14.43 10.08 -2.69
N LEU A 194 15.02 10.26 -3.88
CA LEU A 194 16.41 10.68 -4.07
C LEU A 194 16.66 12.11 -3.56
N ILE A 195 15.71 13.02 -3.75
CA ILE A 195 15.78 14.39 -3.19
C ILE A 195 15.84 14.32 -1.66
N PHE A 196 14.98 13.52 -1.02
CA PHE A 196 15.00 13.36 0.44
C PHE A 196 16.29 12.73 0.94
N ILE A 197 16.83 11.72 0.24
CA ILE A 197 18.14 11.11 0.56
C ILE A 197 19.25 12.17 0.53
N ALA A 198 19.27 13.00 -0.53
CA ALA A 198 20.27 14.07 -0.69
C ALA A 198 20.16 15.12 0.42
N VAL A 199 18.94 15.54 0.78
CA VAL A 199 18.70 16.52 1.84
C VAL A 199 19.10 15.99 3.22
N GLN A 200 18.75 14.74 3.51
CA GLN A 200 19.06 14.10 4.79
C GLN A 200 20.49 13.55 4.84
N LYS A 201 21.24 13.59 3.73
CA LYS A 201 22.61 13.06 3.61
C LYS A 201 22.75 11.61 4.05
N VAL A 202 21.71 10.79 3.80
CA VAL A 202 21.75 9.36 4.10
C VAL A 202 22.64 8.65 3.09
N PRO A 203 23.63 7.84 3.51
CA PRO A 203 24.50 7.14 2.56
C PRO A 203 23.68 6.13 1.74
N MET A 204 23.88 6.16 0.41
CA MET A 204 23.18 5.23 -0.49
C MET A 204 23.83 3.85 -0.59
N PHE A 205 25.11 3.73 -0.25
CA PHE A 205 25.93 2.52 -0.40
C PHE A 205 26.62 2.18 0.91
N GLY A 206 27.20 0.99 0.98
CA GLY A 206 27.92 0.51 2.16
C GLY A 206 27.11 -0.43 3.04
N TYR A 207 25.94 -0.84 2.59
CA TYR A 207 25.08 -1.79 3.29
C TYR A 207 25.36 -3.24 2.88
N ASP A 208 24.96 -4.20 3.72
CA ASP A 208 25.09 -5.63 3.43
C ASP A 208 24.37 -5.99 2.11
N SER A 209 24.99 -6.82 1.30
CA SER A 209 24.46 -7.31 0.02
C SER A 209 23.11 -8.01 0.14
N ARG A 210 22.79 -8.62 1.29
CA ARG A 210 21.49 -9.25 1.56
C ARG A 210 20.32 -8.24 1.42
N ASN A 211 20.57 -7.00 1.79
CA ASN A 211 19.56 -5.95 1.68
C ASN A 211 19.17 -5.64 0.24
N PHE A 212 20.12 -5.81 -0.70
CA PHE A 212 19.80 -5.70 -2.12
C PHE A 212 18.86 -6.82 -2.58
N LEU A 213 19.07 -8.05 -2.09
CA LEU A 213 18.18 -9.19 -2.37
C LEU A 213 16.75 -8.94 -1.83
N TYR A 214 16.64 -8.41 -0.60
CA TYR A 214 15.33 -8.06 -0.04
C TYR A 214 14.64 -6.94 -0.83
N SER A 215 15.39 -5.95 -1.27
CA SER A 215 14.87 -4.88 -2.13
C SER A 215 14.42 -5.41 -3.50
N ALA A 216 15.16 -6.36 -4.08
CA ALA A 216 14.76 -7.04 -5.31
C ALA A 216 13.51 -7.89 -5.12
N GLY A 217 13.37 -8.57 -3.98
CA GLY A 217 12.15 -9.27 -3.58
C GLY A 217 10.94 -8.32 -3.51
N LEU A 218 11.11 -7.14 -2.87
CA LEU A 218 10.08 -6.08 -2.84
C LEU A 218 9.70 -5.60 -4.26
N ALA A 219 10.69 -5.37 -5.11
CA ALA A 219 10.45 -4.92 -6.47
C ALA A 219 9.70 -5.97 -7.29
N PHE A 220 10.09 -7.22 -7.22
CA PHE A 220 9.50 -8.28 -8.02
C PHE A 220 8.17 -8.76 -7.45
N PHE A 221 8.13 -9.25 -6.21
CA PHE A 221 6.93 -9.82 -5.64
C PHE A 221 5.89 -8.74 -5.29
N ALA A 222 6.25 -7.77 -4.48
CA ALA A 222 5.27 -6.82 -3.99
C ALA A 222 4.87 -5.76 -5.04
N THR A 223 5.79 -5.35 -5.93
CA THR A 223 5.46 -4.31 -6.92
C THR A 223 5.01 -4.92 -8.24
N ILE A 224 5.84 -5.74 -8.89
CA ILE A 224 5.51 -6.27 -10.22
C ILE A 224 4.39 -7.31 -10.15
N LEU A 225 4.49 -8.29 -9.28
CA LEU A 225 3.44 -9.30 -9.13
C LEU A 225 2.27 -8.83 -8.25
N GLY A 226 2.50 -7.99 -7.25
CA GLY A 226 1.45 -7.44 -6.40
C GLY A 226 0.69 -6.31 -7.08
N HIS A 227 1.25 -5.09 -7.04
CA HIS A 227 0.56 -3.88 -7.50
C HIS A 227 0.17 -3.89 -8.98
N ASN A 228 1.01 -4.46 -9.86
CA ASN A 228 0.67 -4.51 -11.29
C ASN A 228 -0.44 -5.52 -11.58
N LEU A 229 -0.48 -6.69 -10.92
CA LEU A 229 -1.58 -7.64 -11.10
C LEU A 229 -2.89 -7.13 -10.49
N PHE A 230 -2.87 -6.35 -9.41
CA PHE A 230 -4.07 -5.63 -8.97
C PHE A 230 -4.57 -4.67 -10.05
N SER A 231 -3.67 -3.89 -10.61
CA SER A 231 -4.00 -2.96 -11.68
C SER A 231 -4.53 -3.69 -12.93
N PHE A 232 -4.01 -4.86 -13.25
CA PHE A 232 -4.53 -5.73 -14.31
C PHE A 232 -5.94 -6.21 -13.98
N SER A 233 -6.18 -6.65 -12.75
CA SER A 233 -7.46 -7.18 -12.30
C SER A 233 -8.59 -6.15 -12.34
N LEU A 234 -8.28 -4.86 -12.15
CA LEU A 234 -9.25 -3.75 -12.30
C LEU A 234 -9.84 -3.64 -13.70
N LYS A 235 -9.20 -4.22 -14.72
CA LYS A 235 -9.75 -4.30 -16.07
C LYS A 235 -10.86 -5.36 -16.20
N HIS A 236 -10.84 -6.38 -15.35
CA HIS A 236 -11.70 -7.56 -15.44
C HIS A 236 -12.76 -7.63 -14.33
N PHE A 237 -12.56 -6.89 -13.23
CA PHE A 237 -13.47 -6.88 -12.09
C PHE A 237 -13.88 -5.47 -11.70
N LYS A 238 -15.07 -5.34 -11.10
CA LYS A 238 -15.48 -4.10 -10.45
C LYS A 238 -14.49 -3.74 -9.34
N SER A 239 -14.24 -2.45 -9.13
CA SER A 239 -13.31 -1.96 -8.09
C SER A 239 -13.66 -2.52 -6.71
N SER A 240 -14.96 -2.62 -6.38
CA SER A 240 -15.45 -3.20 -5.13
C SER A 240 -14.98 -4.64 -4.90
N MET A 241 -14.97 -5.49 -5.94
CA MET A 241 -14.49 -6.86 -5.83
C MET A 241 -12.97 -6.90 -5.61
N VAL A 242 -12.20 -6.07 -6.32
CA VAL A 242 -10.75 -5.96 -6.12
C VAL A 242 -10.44 -5.49 -4.71
N SER A 243 -11.14 -4.47 -4.21
CA SER A 243 -11.00 -3.97 -2.85
C SER A 243 -11.36 -5.02 -1.80
N SER A 244 -12.44 -5.80 -2.01
CA SER A 244 -12.81 -6.90 -1.10
C SER A 244 -11.71 -7.96 -0.98
N VAL A 245 -11.06 -8.32 -2.09
CA VAL A 245 -9.95 -9.30 -2.05
C VAL A 245 -8.70 -8.68 -1.40
N LYS A 246 -8.42 -7.39 -1.60
CA LYS A 246 -7.31 -6.70 -0.89
C LYS A 246 -7.44 -6.80 0.63
N LEU A 247 -8.66 -6.87 1.19
CA LEU A 247 -8.87 -7.04 2.64
C LEU A 247 -8.36 -8.39 3.17
N THR A 248 -8.05 -9.36 2.31
CA THR A 248 -7.39 -10.60 2.73
C THR A 248 -5.87 -10.42 2.94
N GLY A 249 -5.31 -9.29 2.49
CA GLY A 249 -3.88 -8.98 2.62
C GLY A 249 -3.35 -9.01 4.05
N PRO A 250 -4.02 -8.38 5.03
CA PRO A 250 -3.62 -8.48 6.44
C PRO A 250 -3.56 -9.91 6.97
N VAL A 251 -4.43 -10.80 6.49
CA VAL A 251 -4.41 -12.22 6.88
C VAL A 251 -3.15 -12.89 6.33
N PHE A 252 -2.86 -12.72 5.03
CA PHE A 252 -1.64 -13.27 4.43
C PHE A 252 -0.38 -12.71 5.09
N SER A 253 -0.31 -11.41 5.33
CA SER A 253 0.86 -10.80 5.96
C SER A 253 1.03 -11.25 7.42
N SER A 254 -0.05 -11.48 8.15
CA SER A 254 0.01 -12.00 9.52
C SER A 254 0.51 -13.45 9.56
N ILE A 255 0.02 -14.30 8.66
CA ILE A 255 0.49 -15.69 8.53
C ILE A 255 1.98 -15.72 8.16
N LEU A 256 2.40 -14.90 7.19
CA LEU A 256 3.81 -14.78 6.80
C LEU A 256 4.68 -14.25 7.95
N ALA A 257 4.20 -13.26 8.72
CA ALA A 257 4.91 -12.73 9.86
C ALA A 257 5.06 -13.75 11.00
N TRP A 258 4.03 -14.57 11.22
CA TRP A 258 4.12 -15.70 12.15
C TRP A 258 5.16 -16.74 11.71
N ILE A 259 5.13 -17.14 10.45
CA ILE A 259 6.08 -18.14 9.90
C ILE A 259 7.53 -17.60 9.93
N CYS A 260 7.75 -16.35 9.52
CA CYS A 260 9.08 -15.78 9.35
C CYS A 260 9.70 -15.26 10.66
N PHE A 261 8.88 -14.74 11.58
CA PHE A 261 9.34 -14.01 12.76
C PHE A 261 8.76 -14.52 14.08
N GLY A 262 7.83 -15.50 14.06
CA GLY A 262 7.10 -15.93 15.26
C GLY A 262 6.14 -14.88 15.82
N MET A 263 5.84 -13.82 15.06
CA MET A 263 5.00 -12.72 15.53
C MET A 263 3.52 -13.12 15.55
N VAL A 264 2.93 -13.14 16.72
CA VAL A 264 1.49 -13.39 16.91
C VAL A 264 0.84 -12.10 17.42
N PRO A 265 -0.17 -11.55 16.72
CA PRO A 265 -0.88 -10.38 17.20
C PRO A 265 -1.67 -10.71 18.49
N SER A 266 -1.91 -9.71 19.35
CA SER A 266 -2.73 -9.87 20.54
C SER A 266 -4.17 -10.28 20.17
N ILE A 267 -4.87 -10.97 21.05
CA ILE A 267 -6.28 -11.39 20.84
C ILE A 267 -7.15 -10.17 20.52
N GLN A 268 -6.93 -9.04 21.21
CA GLN A 268 -7.66 -7.78 20.95
C GLN A 268 -7.44 -7.32 19.51
N VAL A 269 -6.19 -7.30 19.03
CA VAL A 269 -5.86 -6.91 17.65
C VAL A 269 -6.47 -7.89 16.65
N MET A 270 -6.45 -9.20 16.94
CA MET A 270 -7.08 -10.19 16.06
C MET A 270 -8.59 -9.97 15.91
N ILE A 271 -9.31 -9.80 17.02
CA ILE A 271 -10.76 -9.57 17.01
C ILE A 271 -11.08 -8.25 16.30
N ALA A 272 -10.37 -7.17 16.62
CA ALA A 272 -10.57 -5.87 16.01
C ALA A 272 -10.25 -5.88 14.50
N SER A 273 -9.23 -6.64 14.08
CA SER A 273 -8.88 -6.81 12.65
C SER A 273 -9.98 -7.55 11.89
N VAL A 274 -10.53 -8.61 12.47
CA VAL A 274 -11.66 -9.33 11.87
C VAL A 274 -12.88 -8.42 11.77
N ALA A 275 -13.21 -7.69 12.84
CA ALA A 275 -14.31 -6.72 12.83
C ALA A 275 -14.10 -5.65 11.75
N MET A 276 -12.88 -5.10 11.62
CA MET A 276 -12.55 -4.10 10.61
C MET A 276 -12.72 -4.63 9.18
N ILE A 277 -12.26 -5.86 8.90
CA ILE A 277 -12.45 -6.50 7.60
C ILE A 277 -13.94 -6.65 7.28
N PHE A 278 -14.74 -7.14 8.24
CA PHE A 278 -16.18 -7.33 8.04
C PHE A 278 -16.92 -5.99 7.83
N THR A 279 -16.58 -4.97 8.58
CA THR A 279 -17.22 -3.65 8.46
C THR A 279 -16.87 -2.97 7.14
N ILE A 280 -15.60 -3.00 6.72
CA ILE A 280 -15.20 -2.47 5.41
C ILE A 280 -15.84 -3.28 4.27
N TYR A 281 -15.90 -4.61 4.39
CA TYR A 281 -16.58 -5.44 3.41
C TYR A 281 -18.09 -5.12 3.34
N GLY A 282 -18.75 -5.00 4.49
CA GLY A 282 -20.16 -4.60 4.57
C GLY A 282 -20.42 -3.23 3.93
N TYR A 283 -19.53 -2.27 4.21
CA TYR A 283 -19.56 -0.96 3.55
C TYR A 283 -19.52 -1.08 2.01
N ILE A 284 -18.53 -1.83 1.48
CA ILE A 284 -18.37 -2.04 0.04
C ILE A 284 -19.62 -2.70 -0.57
N GLN A 285 -20.29 -3.62 0.15
CA GLN A 285 -21.51 -4.27 -0.34
C GLN A 285 -22.72 -3.30 -0.37
N CYS A 286 -22.82 -2.41 0.61
CA CYS A 286 -23.92 -1.40 0.67
C CYS A 286 -23.78 -0.34 -0.42
N GLU A 287 -22.58 -0.04 -0.89
CA GLU A 287 -22.32 1.02 -1.86
C GLU A 287 -22.08 0.48 -3.29
N LYS A 288 -22.42 -0.80 -3.55
CA LYS A 288 -22.24 -1.44 -4.87
C LYS A 288 -23.19 -0.95 -5.96
N ASP A 289 -24.33 -0.40 -5.61
CA ASP A 289 -25.39 0.03 -6.51
C ASP A 289 -25.25 1.55 -6.80
#